data_ff1a215a0973ee7616bedb35abaa509d
#
_entry.id   ff1a215a0973ee7616bedb35abaa509d
#
_cell.length_a   1.000
_cell.length_b   1.000
_cell.length_c   1.000
_cell.angle_alpha   90.00
_cell.angle_beta   90.00
_cell.angle_gamma   90.00
#
_symmetry.space_group_name_H-M   'P 1'
#
loop_
_entity.id
_entity.type
_entity.pdbx_description
1 polymer ?
#
loop_
_entity_poly.entity_id
_entity_poly.type
_entity_poly.pdbx_seq_one_letter_code
_entity_poly.pdbx_strand_id
1 'polypeptide(L)'
;MLAGQSNMEGAGLMTDAEYSYEKDPDESVRAFYLDDRWDAARARLSEQWKNADRAVAEKFMKIRQNSIWKEAIPKGPVKDGVGPGLFFGLRMKEYTGVPQGLITCAFGGASLADWKPGNPSPEAYYPTFVRRFKTCGSHVRGIFWYQGESETSESGAARFDANMIELVAAMRRDLGDEKLPFVQVQIGSHSLSDMSESSAGGWTVIREKQRLLGESIPCLATVPAIDCPRDDLIHLSAEGQRRIGKRGARAMAYLCGYKTFPAPEIESISIEPDPVRYFWYNILVRYRNLDGDLKAYGDNPMGFSITAGNDTPYMSPYRGIANITLHGDTVTIRTELTKEQLRNVRLWYGAGLSCVCTITDGDGMPLPAFGPLKLSDRLDAANN
;
A
#
# COMPACT_ATOMS: atom_id res chain seq x y z
N MET A 1 3.27 15.06 -4.83
CA MET A 1 3.21 14.38 -6.14
C MET A 1 2.59 13.01 -5.97
N LEU A 2 1.78 12.57 -6.93
CA LEU A 2 1.12 11.26 -6.94
C LEU A 2 1.81 10.40 -8.00
N ALA A 3 2.52 9.34 -7.62
CA ALA A 3 3.34 8.55 -8.54
C ALA A 3 3.21 7.04 -8.28
N GLY A 4 3.46 6.21 -9.27
CA GLY A 4 3.32 4.77 -9.17
C GLY A 4 2.68 4.12 -10.39
N GLN A 5 1.78 3.16 -10.18
CA GLN A 5 1.10 2.44 -11.25
C GLN A 5 -0.43 2.56 -11.17
N SER A 6 -1.17 1.64 -11.79
CA SER A 6 -2.62 1.73 -12.01
C SER A 6 -3.48 2.04 -10.77
N ASN A 7 -3.14 1.50 -9.61
CA ASN A 7 -3.86 1.81 -8.37
C ASN A 7 -3.64 3.25 -7.87
N MET A 8 -2.53 3.91 -8.22
CA MET A 8 -2.34 5.34 -8.00
C MET A 8 -2.98 6.18 -9.12
N GLU A 9 -2.91 5.73 -10.36
CA GLU A 9 -3.55 6.37 -11.50
C GLU A 9 -5.06 6.48 -11.30
N GLY A 10 -5.68 5.38 -10.87
CA GLY A 10 -7.09 5.25 -10.61
C GLY A 10 -7.76 4.23 -11.54
N ALA A 11 -8.36 3.21 -10.95
CA ALA A 11 -9.06 2.15 -11.66
C ALA A 11 -10.40 1.75 -10.99
N GLY A 12 -10.74 2.37 -9.84
CA GLY A 12 -12.00 2.10 -9.14
C GLY A 12 -13.22 2.54 -9.96
N LEU A 13 -14.26 1.72 -9.98
CA LEU A 13 -15.52 2.04 -10.68
C LEU A 13 -16.21 3.23 -10.00
N MET A 14 -16.65 4.18 -10.81
CA MET A 14 -17.42 5.32 -10.33
C MET A 14 -18.75 4.88 -9.72
N THR A 15 -19.06 5.36 -8.54
CA THR A 15 -20.38 5.26 -7.90
C THR A 15 -21.03 6.65 -7.79
N ASP A 16 -22.30 6.71 -7.37
CA ASP A 16 -23.01 7.99 -7.20
C ASP A 16 -22.29 8.94 -6.23
N ALA A 17 -21.58 8.37 -5.25
CA ALA A 17 -20.80 9.16 -4.30
C ALA A 17 -19.64 9.91 -4.97
N GLU A 18 -18.93 9.30 -5.92
CA GLU A 18 -17.84 9.92 -6.65
C GLU A 18 -18.35 10.91 -7.70
N TYR A 19 -19.52 10.66 -8.29
CA TYR A 19 -20.14 11.61 -9.23
C TYR A 19 -20.43 12.97 -8.60
N SER A 20 -20.62 13.09 -7.29
CA SER A 20 -20.77 14.37 -6.63
C SER A 20 -19.52 15.25 -6.76
N TYR A 21 -18.32 14.66 -6.64
CA TYR A 21 -17.05 15.38 -6.82
C TYR A 21 -16.75 15.74 -8.28
N GLU A 22 -17.36 15.06 -9.24
CA GLU A 22 -17.26 15.43 -10.66
C GLU A 22 -18.11 16.68 -10.98
N LYS A 23 -19.27 16.81 -10.33
CA LYS A 23 -20.24 17.90 -10.56
C LYS A 23 -19.93 19.15 -9.75
N ASP A 24 -19.50 18.98 -8.52
CA ASP A 24 -19.25 20.06 -7.56
C ASP A 24 -17.91 19.79 -6.82
N PRO A 25 -16.77 20.00 -7.50
CA PRO A 25 -15.46 19.78 -6.91
C PRO A 25 -15.11 20.83 -5.88
N ASP A 26 -14.32 20.45 -4.88
CA ASP A 26 -13.75 21.39 -3.91
C ASP A 26 -12.60 22.18 -4.55
N GLU A 27 -12.81 23.44 -4.86
CA GLU A 27 -11.84 24.34 -5.51
C GLU A 27 -10.55 24.56 -4.71
N SER A 28 -10.53 24.22 -3.43
CA SER A 28 -9.32 24.28 -2.60
C SER A 28 -8.41 23.04 -2.76
N VAL A 29 -8.86 22.02 -3.50
CA VAL A 29 -8.02 20.88 -3.90
C VAL A 29 -7.92 20.89 -5.42
N ARG A 30 -6.74 21.18 -5.93
CA ARG A 30 -6.48 21.30 -7.37
C ARG A 30 -5.52 20.23 -7.83
N ALA A 31 -5.65 19.80 -9.08
CA ALA A 31 -4.75 18.84 -9.70
C ALA A 31 -4.10 19.43 -10.95
N PHE A 32 -2.81 19.14 -11.12
CA PHE A 32 -2.10 19.32 -12.36
C PHE A 32 -2.27 18.04 -13.17
N TYR A 33 -3.16 18.11 -14.13
CA TYR A 33 -3.58 16.98 -14.95
C TYR A 33 -2.53 16.62 -16.01
N LEU A 34 -2.71 15.48 -16.70
CA LEU A 34 -1.73 14.98 -17.67
C LEU A 34 -1.61 15.85 -18.94
N ASP A 35 -2.56 16.77 -19.17
CA ASP A 35 -2.50 17.79 -20.21
C ASP A 35 -1.70 19.05 -19.80
N ASP A 36 -0.97 18.97 -18.68
CA ASP A 36 -0.17 20.06 -18.11
C ASP A 36 -0.99 21.33 -17.73
N ARG A 37 -2.24 21.15 -17.28
CA ARG A 37 -3.11 22.23 -16.79
C ARG A 37 -3.58 21.99 -15.37
N TRP A 38 -3.71 23.07 -14.63
CA TRP A 38 -4.33 23.06 -13.31
C TRP A 38 -5.85 23.22 -13.40
N ASP A 39 -6.59 22.30 -12.80
CA ASP A 39 -8.04 22.41 -12.62
C ASP A 39 -8.44 21.89 -11.22
N ALA A 40 -9.70 22.06 -10.83
CA ALA A 40 -10.24 21.47 -9.62
C ALA A 40 -10.05 19.94 -9.65
N ALA A 41 -9.64 19.38 -8.52
CA ALA A 41 -9.41 17.94 -8.44
C ALA A 41 -10.74 17.18 -8.43
N ARG A 42 -10.86 16.19 -9.31
CA ARG A 42 -12.00 15.29 -9.42
C ARG A 42 -11.62 13.87 -9.00
N ALA A 43 -12.61 12.99 -8.84
CA ALA A 43 -12.35 11.60 -8.47
C ALA A 43 -11.48 10.86 -9.49
N ARG A 44 -11.61 11.21 -10.77
CA ARG A 44 -10.86 10.66 -11.91
C ARG A 44 -9.72 11.58 -12.32
N LEU A 45 -8.63 11.56 -11.58
CA LEU A 45 -7.47 12.46 -11.86
C LEU A 45 -6.73 12.13 -13.15
N SER A 46 -6.88 10.93 -13.70
CA SER A 46 -6.25 10.48 -14.95
C SER A 46 -7.13 10.66 -16.20
N GLU A 47 -8.34 11.20 -16.06
CA GLU A 47 -9.30 11.32 -17.19
C GLU A 47 -8.73 12.09 -18.39
N GLN A 48 -7.86 13.04 -18.13
CA GLN A 48 -7.30 13.91 -19.17
C GLN A 48 -6.08 13.31 -19.89
N TRP A 49 -5.75 12.02 -19.66
CA TRP A 49 -4.67 11.37 -20.41
C TRP A 49 -4.88 11.38 -21.93
N LYS A 50 -6.13 11.47 -22.39
CA LYS A 50 -6.47 11.62 -23.83
C LYS A 50 -5.92 12.90 -24.44
N ASN A 51 -5.68 13.91 -23.62
CA ASN A 51 -5.09 15.18 -23.99
C ASN A 51 -3.63 15.31 -23.52
N ALA A 52 -3.08 14.22 -22.94
CA ALA A 52 -1.67 14.18 -22.56
C ALA A 52 -0.76 14.40 -23.78
N ASP A 53 0.46 14.81 -23.51
CA ASP A 53 1.51 14.85 -24.52
C ASP A 53 1.44 13.59 -25.39
N ARG A 54 1.43 13.77 -26.71
CA ARG A 54 1.25 12.73 -27.73
C ARG A 54 2.14 11.51 -27.46
N ALA A 55 3.38 11.74 -27.03
CA ALA A 55 4.34 10.70 -26.72
C ALA A 55 3.91 9.83 -25.54
N VAL A 56 3.37 10.41 -24.49
CA VAL A 56 2.82 9.67 -23.32
C VAL A 56 1.60 8.87 -23.73
N ALA A 57 0.70 9.47 -24.51
CA ALA A 57 -0.49 8.79 -25.01
C ALA A 57 -0.14 7.62 -25.94
N GLU A 58 0.82 7.79 -26.86
CA GLU A 58 1.30 6.74 -27.76
C GLU A 58 1.98 5.59 -27.01
N LYS A 59 2.79 5.88 -25.99
CA LYS A 59 3.43 4.86 -25.15
C LYS A 59 2.38 4.06 -24.37
N PHE A 60 1.41 4.72 -23.80
CA PHE A 60 0.32 4.08 -23.07
C PHE A 60 -0.52 3.16 -23.99
N MET A 61 -0.83 3.62 -25.21
CA MET A 61 -1.54 2.81 -26.20
C MET A 61 -0.72 1.59 -26.65
N LYS A 62 0.60 1.72 -26.80
CA LYS A 62 1.48 0.59 -27.14
C LYS A 62 1.53 -0.47 -26.03
N ILE A 63 1.63 -0.05 -24.76
CA ILE A 63 1.59 -0.95 -23.59
C ILE A 63 0.26 -1.72 -23.60
N ARG A 64 -0.85 -1.05 -23.83
CA ARG A 64 -2.19 -1.67 -23.92
C ARG A 64 -2.31 -2.66 -25.10
N GLN A 65 -1.80 -2.31 -26.26
CA GLN A 65 -1.86 -3.17 -27.46
C GLN A 65 -1.04 -4.45 -27.34
N ASN A 66 0.05 -4.43 -26.55
CA ASN A 66 0.98 -5.54 -26.39
C ASN A 66 0.75 -6.36 -25.11
N SER A 67 -0.24 -6.00 -24.28
CA SER A 67 -0.50 -6.72 -23.05
C SER A 67 -1.28 -8.01 -23.30
N ILE A 68 -1.06 -9.02 -22.43
CA ILE A 68 -1.86 -10.25 -22.39
C ILE A 68 -3.34 -9.98 -22.13
N TRP A 69 -3.67 -8.78 -21.67
CA TRP A 69 -5.01 -8.27 -21.37
C TRP A 69 -5.73 -7.67 -22.59
N LYS A 70 -5.15 -7.76 -23.78
CA LYS A 70 -5.71 -7.20 -25.02
C LYS A 70 -7.15 -7.64 -25.28
N GLU A 71 -7.49 -8.85 -24.90
CA GLU A 71 -8.86 -9.42 -25.08
C GLU A 71 -9.81 -9.04 -23.93
N ALA A 72 -9.29 -8.71 -22.75
CA ALA A 72 -10.06 -8.30 -21.58
C ALA A 72 -10.37 -6.79 -21.56
N ILE A 73 -9.76 -6.00 -22.45
CA ILE A 73 -10.00 -4.55 -22.55
C ILE A 73 -11.38 -4.34 -23.23
N PRO A 74 -12.33 -3.67 -22.56
CA PRO A 74 -13.61 -3.34 -23.19
C PRO A 74 -13.41 -2.61 -24.52
N LYS A 75 -14.15 -3.01 -25.56
CA LYS A 75 -14.14 -2.37 -26.89
C LYS A 75 -14.84 -0.99 -26.86
N GLY A 76 -14.50 -0.15 -25.88
CA GLY A 76 -15.07 1.17 -25.68
C GLY A 76 -14.04 2.11 -25.08
N PRO A 77 -14.36 3.41 -24.92
CA PRO A 77 -13.49 4.31 -24.19
C PRO A 77 -13.28 3.71 -22.81
N VAL A 78 -12.00 3.51 -22.45
CA VAL A 78 -11.66 3.09 -21.08
C VAL A 78 -12.19 4.18 -20.16
N LYS A 79 -13.13 3.79 -19.33
CA LYS A 79 -13.58 4.67 -18.25
C LYS A 79 -12.41 4.81 -17.30
N ASP A 80 -11.78 5.97 -17.30
CA ASP A 80 -10.80 6.31 -16.31
C ASP A 80 -11.47 6.19 -14.94
N GLY A 81 -10.79 5.51 -14.02
CA GLY A 81 -11.40 5.14 -12.75
C GLY A 81 -11.02 6.09 -11.63
N VAL A 82 -11.69 5.89 -10.51
CA VAL A 82 -11.40 6.58 -9.25
C VAL A 82 -10.01 6.19 -8.75
N GLY A 83 -9.20 7.18 -8.39
CA GLY A 83 -7.90 7.01 -7.74
C GLY A 83 -7.88 7.58 -6.32
N PRO A 84 -6.79 7.35 -5.56
CA PRO A 84 -6.71 7.81 -4.16
C PRO A 84 -6.43 9.31 -4.03
N GLY A 85 -6.00 9.97 -5.11
CA GLY A 85 -5.43 11.31 -5.06
C GLY A 85 -6.38 12.40 -4.56
N LEU A 86 -7.63 12.44 -5.03
CA LEU A 86 -8.63 13.40 -4.54
C LEU A 86 -8.82 13.27 -3.02
N PHE A 87 -9.03 12.04 -2.54
CA PHE A 87 -9.30 11.77 -1.11
C PHE A 87 -8.08 12.05 -0.24
N PHE A 88 -6.89 11.86 -0.79
CA PHE A 88 -5.64 12.31 -0.18
C PHE A 88 -5.62 13.84 -0.03
N GLY A 89 -5.92 14.58 -1.09
CA GLY A 89 -5.94 16.05 -1.06
C GLY A 89 -6.97 16.60 -0.09
N LEU A 90 -8.20 16.09 -0.11
CA LEU A 90 -9.27 16.48 0.81
C LEU A 90 -8.86 16.27 2.28
N ARG A 91 -8.32 15.08 2.59
CA ARG A 91 -7.90 14.74 3.96
C ARG A 91 -6.65 15.53 4.39
N MET A 92 -5.70 15.81 3.48
CA MET A 92 -4.57 16.70 3.77
C MET A 92 -5.03 18.13 4.09
N LYS A 93 -6.02 18.66 3.35
CA LYS A 93 -6.63 19.95 3.66
C LYS A 93 -7.21 19.97 5.08
N GLU A 94 -7.90 18.91 5.50
CA GLU A 94 -8.43 18.81 6.86
C GLU A 94 -7.32 18.85 7.93
N TYR A 95 -6.20 18.15 7.73
CA TYR A 95 -5.06 18.17 8.66
C TYR A 95 -4.32 19.49 8.69
N THR A 96 -4.18 20.14 7.54
CA THR A 96 -3.28 21.30 7.39
C THR A 96 -3.99 22.65 7.42
N GLY A 97 -5.28 22.67 7.11
CA GLY A 97 -6.03 23.92 6.89
C GLY A 97 -5.61 24.68 5.62
N VAL A 98 -4.78 24.11 4.74
CA VAL A 98 -4.20 24.77 3.56
C VAL A 98 -4.74 24.13 2.28
N PRO A 99 -5.03 24.94 1.22
CA PRO A 99 -5.36 24.39 -0.10
C PRO A 99 -4.29 23.43 -0.61
N GLN A 100 -4.71 22.39 -1.33
CA GLN A 100 -3.83 21.30 -1.77
C GLN A 100 -3.64 21.31 -3.29
N GLY A 101 -2.39 21.16 -3.74
CA GLY A 101 -2.04 20.96 -5.15
C GLY A 101 -1.53 19.52 -5.38
N LEU A 102 -2.17 18.79 -6.27
CA LEU A 102 -1.84 17.41 -6.62
C LEU A 102 -1.19 17.38 -8.01
N ILE A 103 0.02 16.83 -8.13
CA ILE A 103 0.69 16.65 -9.41
C ILE A 103 0.63 15.16 -9.77
N THR A 104 -0.14 14.81 -10.80
CA THR A 104 -0.38 13.42 -11.19
C THR A 104 0.76 12.91 -12.06
N CYS A 105 1.35 11.75 -11.69
CA CYS A 105 2.49 11.15 -12.38
C CYS A 105 2.42 9.61 -12.40
N ALA A 106 1.25 9.01 -12.17
CA ALA A 106 1.10 7.56 -12.16
C ALA A 106 0.75 7.03 -13.55
N PHE A 107 1.22 5.79 -13.85
CA PHE A 107 1.01 5.15 -15.14
C PHE A 107 0.71 3.65 -14.95
N GLY A 108 -0.41 3.19 -15.50
CA GLY A 108 -0.86 1.81 -15.38
C GLY A 108 0.14 0.80 -15.90
N GLY A 109 0.34 -0.31 -15.15
CA GLY A 109 1.28 -1.37 -15.50
C GLY A 109 2.76 -1.03 -15.34
N ALA A 110 3.11 0.13 -14.79
CA ALA A 110 4.50 0.56 -14.62
C ALA A 110 5.26 -0.31 -13.62
N SER A 111 6.42 -0.81 -14.03
CA SER A 111 7.41 -1.46 -13.18
C SER A 111 8.44 -0.47 -12.64
N LEU A 112 9.22 -0.87 -11.63
CA LEU A 112 10.38 -0.06 -11.17
C LEU A 112 11.42 0.13 -12.26
N ALA A 113 11.52 -0.78 -13.24
CA ALA A 113 12.38 -0.61 -14.40
C ALA A 113 11.92 0.55 -15.30
N ASP A 114 10.62 0.76 -15.44
CA ASP A 114 10.07 1.92 -16.17
C ASP A 114 10.30 3.24 -15.44
N TRP A 115 10.40 3.19 -14.11
CA TRP A 115 10.70 4.33 -13.25
C TRP A 115 12.19 4.57 -13.03
N LYS A 116 13.08 3.84 -13.73
CA LYS A 116 14.51 3.90 -13.49
C LYS A 116 15.06 5.31 -13.70
N PRO A 117 15.76 5.91 -12.71
CA PRO A 117 16.46 7.17 -12.88
C PRO A 117 17.54 7.08 -13.97
N GLY A 118 17.77 8.18 -14.66
CA GLY A 118 18.79 8.24 -15.72
C GLY A 118 18.39 7.60 -17.07
N ASN A 119 17.13 7.18 -17.23
CA ASN A 119 16.63 6.77 -18.54
C ASN A 119 16.69 7.97 -19.50
N PRO A 120 17.41 7.87 -20.66
CA PRO A 120 17.63 8.99 -21.56
C PRO A 120 16.39 9.41 -22.35
N SER A 121 15.35 8.57 -22.41
CA SER A 121 14.12 8.90 -23.12
C SER A 121 13.35 9.99 -22.38
N PRO A 122 13.04 11.12 -23.01
CA PRO A 122 12.21 12.16 -22.39
C PRO A 122 10.78 11.69 -22.09
N GLU A 123 10.36 10.57 -22.69
CA GLU A 123 9.05 9.95 -22.53
C GLU A 123 9.02 8.91 -21.39
N ALA A 124 10.18 8.59 -20.79
CA ALA A 124 10.25 7.69 -19.65
C ALA A 124 9.54 8.32 -18.44
N TYR A 125 9.03 7.51 -17.54
CA TYR A 125 8.22 7.98 -16.41
C TYR A 125 9.02 8.87 -15.47
N TYR A 126 10.26 8.52 -15.16
CA TYR A 126 11.09 9.31 -14.27
C TYR A 126 11.44 10.71 -14.83
N PRO A 127 11.93 10.88 -16.07
CA PRO A 127 12.12 12.19 -16.68
C PRO A 127 10.83 13.01 -16.74
N THR A 128 9.70 12.39 -17.07
CA THR A 128 8.37 13.04 -17.06
C THR A 128 7.99 13.54 -15.66
N PHE A 129 8.23 12.75 -14.62
CA PHE A 129 8.01 13.13 -13.23
C PHE A 129 8.81 14.38 -12.86
N VAL A 130 10.11 14.42 -13.18
CA VAL A 130 10.99 15.58 -12.93
C VAL A 130 10.57 16.80 -13.77
N ARG A 131 10.20 16.60 -15.04
CA ARG A 131 9.68 17.68 -15.89
C ARG A 131 8.43 18.32 -15.28
N ARG A 132 7.46 17.52 -14.88
CA ARG A 132 6.20 18.00 -14.29
C ARG A 132 6.43 18.75 -12.98
N PHE A 133 7.35 18.29 -12.14
CA PHE A 133 7.79 19.02 -10.96
C PHE A 133 8.29 20.43 -11.32
N LYS A 134 9.18 20.53 -12.32
CA LYS A 134 9.72 21.81 -12.77
C LYS A 134 8.64 22.73 -13.39
N THR A 135 7.73 22.17 -14.17
CA THR A 135 6.59 22.92 -14.76
C THR A 135 5.67 23.49 -13.68
N CYS A 136 5.51 22.79 -12.55
CA CYS A 136 4.69 23.26 -11.43
C CYS A 136 5.42 24.21 -10.45
N GLY A 137 6.56 24.76 -10.82
CA GLY A 137 7.28 25.76 -10.02
C GLY A 137 8.32 25.19 -9.06
N SER A 138 8.72 23.93 -9.24
CA SER A 138 9.82 23.28 -8.49
C SER A 138 9.64 23.31 -6.97
N HIS A 139 8.41 23.14 -6.50
CA HIS A 139 8.11 23.06 -5.07
C HIS A 139 7.04 22.02 -4.78
N VAL A 140 7.38 21.04 -3.91
CA VAL A 140 6.45 20.01 -3.42
C VAL A 140 6.71 19.71 -1.95
N ARG A 141 5.70 19.18 -1.24
CA ARG A 141 5.77 18.85 0.19
C ARG A 141 5.89 17.36 0.46
N GLY A 142 5.76 16.52 -0.56
CA GLY A 142 5.91 15.08 -0.42
C GLY A 142 5.52 14.31 -1.67
N ILE A 143 5.81 13.02 -1.64
CA ILE A 143 5.48 12.05 -2.69
C ILE A 143 4.55 11.00 -2.08
N PHE A 144 3.43 10.73 -2.75
CA PHE A 144 2.55 9.61 -2.46
C PHE A 144 2.67 8.58 -3.57
N TRP A 145 3.13 7.38 -3.23
CA TRP A 145 3.54 6.32 -4.14
C TRP A 145 2.69 5.07 -3.96
N TYR A 146 2.12 4.55 -5.04
CA TYR A 146 1.46 3.25 -5.04
C TYR A 146 1.91 2.40 -6.23
N GLN A 147 2.78 1.45 -5.97
CA GLN A 147 3.34 0.50 -6.92
C GLN A 147 3.93 -0.69 -6.14
N GLY A 148 4.06 -1.83 -6.80
CA GLY A 148 4.64 -3.05 -6.24
C GLY A 148 4.07 -4.29 -6.89
N GLU A 149 2.89 -4.19 -7.47
CA GLU A 149 2.19 -5.30 -8.11
C GLU A 149 2.96 -5.84 -9.33
N SER A 150 3.67 -4.97 -10.06
CA SER A 150 4.52 -5.36 -11.19
C SER A 150 5.85 -6.02 -10.78
N GLU A 151 6.19 -6.02 -9.49
CA GLU A 151 7.46 -6.55 -8.96
C GLU A 151 7.33 -7.93 -8.31
N THR A 152 6.14 -8.54 -8.37
CA THR A 152 5.84 -9.78 -7.64
C THR A 152 6.44 -11.05 -8.26
N SER A 153 7.14 -10.96 -9.39
CA SER A 153 7.98 -12.04 -9.88
C SER A 153 9.18 -12.29 -8.96
N GLU A 154 9.74 -13.49 -8.96
CA GLU A 154 10.92 -13.82 -8.17
C GLU A 154 12.07 -12.82 -8.39
N SER A 155 12.38 -12.52 -9.64
CA SER A 155 13.44 -11.57 -10.00
C SER A 155 13.13 -10.12 -9.64
N GLY A 156 11.86 -9.71 -9.72
CA GLY A 156 11.39 -8.40 -9.29
C GLY A 156 11.48 -8.26 -7.77
N ALA A 157 10.92 -9.22 -7.06
CA ALA A 157 10.94 -9.26 -5.61
C ALA A 157 12.38 -9.29 -5.04
N ALA A 158 13.30 -10.01 -5.67
CA ALA A 158 14.70 -10.05 -5.23
C ALA A 158 15.38 -8.67 -5.23
N ARG A 159 15.05 -7.81 -6.19
CA ARG A 159 15.67 -6.48 -6.38
C ARG A 159 14.86 -5.31 -5.83
N PHE A 160 13.68 -5.54 -5.30
CA PHE A 160 12.74 -4.50 -4.92
C PHE A 160 13.34 -3.45 -4.00
N ASP A 161 13.99 -3.85 -2.90
CA ASP A 161 14.54 -2.93 -1.90
C ASP A 161 15.60 -2.01 -2.52
N ALA A 162 16.57 -2.60 -3.24
CA ALA A 162 17.65 -1.84 -3.87
C ALA A 162 17.10 -0.82 -4.88
N ASN A 163 16.13 -1.24 -5.70
CA ASN A 163 15.49 -0.37 -6.71
C ASN A 163 14.69 0.76 -6.04
N MET A 164 13.97 0.49 -4.95
CA MET A 164 13.22 1.52 -4.23
C MET A 164 14.14 2.50 -3.51
N ILE A 165 15.22 2.03 -2.89
CA ILE A 165 16.22 2.91 -2.25
C ILE A 165 16.84 3.85 -3.31
N GLU A 166 17.26 3.31 -4.46
CA GLU A 166 17.81 4.10 -5.56
C GLU A 166 16.79 5.13 -6.08
N LEU A 167 15.54 4.71 -6.31
CA LEU A 167 14.48 5.56 -6.83
C LEU A 167 14.15 6.71 -5.87
N VAL A 168 13.94 6.42 -4.59
CA VAL A 168 13.60 7.45 -3.59
C VAL A 168 14.75 8.44 -3.43
N ALA A 169 16.00 7.96 -3.36
CA ALA A 169 17.17 8.82 -3.29
C ALA A 169 17.29 9.74 -4.52
N ALA A 170 17.07 9.20 -5.72
CA ALA A 170 17.08 9.98 -6.94
C ALA A 170 15.95 11.02 -6.99
N MET A 171 14.72 10.65 -6.63
CA MET A 171 13.60 11.59 -6.55
C MET A 171 13.90 12.74 -5.61
N ARG A 172 14.38 12.46 -4.39
CA ARG A 172 14.73 13.48 -3.41
C ARG A 172 15.84 14.42 -3.90
N ARG A 173 16.91 13.87 -4.45
CA ARG A 173 18.00 14.66 -5.03
C ARG A 173 17.51 15.59 -6.14
N ASP A 174 16.72 15.07 -7.08
CA ASP A 174 16.27 15.82 -8.27
C ASP A 174 15.15 16.81 -7.96
N LEU A 175 14.45 16.62 -6.83
CA LEU A 175 13.48 17.57 -6.27
C LEU A 175 14.12 18.55 -5.26
N GLY A 176 15.39 18.37 -4.91
CA GLY A 176 16.15 19.29 -4.05
C GLY A 176 15.85 19.20 -2.56
N ASP A 177 15.31 18.08 -2.07
CA ASP A 177 15.06 17.83 -0.65
C ASP A 177 15.34 16.36 -0.30
N GLU A 178 16.48 16.09 0.33
CA GLU A 178 16.90 14.74 0.72
C GLU A 178 16.00 14.09 1.79
N LYS A 179 15.21 14.89 2.50
CA LYS A 179 14.27 14.45 3.54
C LYS A 179 12.82 14.60 3.11
N LEU A 180 12.56 14.84 1.80
CA LEU A 180 11.20 14.99 1.31
C LEU A 180 10.33 13.82 1.77
N PRO A 181 9.20 14.08 2.46
CA PRO A 181 8.28 13.05 2.91
C PRO A 181 7.85 12.11 1.78
N PHE A 182 7.93 10.82 2.03
CA PHE A 182 7.56 9.77 1.07
C PHE A 182 6.59 8.79 1.73
N VAL A 183 5.36 8.74 1.24
CA VAL A 183 4.37 7.75 1.67
C VAL A 183 4.21 6.73 0.58
N GLN A 184 4.44 5.46 0.89
CA GLN A 184 4.15 4.35 -0.02
C GLN A 184 2.95 3.54 0.44
N VAL A 185 2.27 2.90 -0.50
CA VAL A 185 1.22 1.92 -0.22
C VAL A 185 1.81 0.52 -0.22
N GLN A 186 1.58 -0.25 0.85
CA GLN A 186 1.77 -1.69 0.84
C GLN A 186 0.66 -2.32 0.00
N ILE A 187 1.02 -3.05 -1.05
CA ILE A 187 0.06 -3.57 -2.04
C ILE A 187 -1.06 -4.40 -1.42
N GLY A 188 -2.24 -4.26 -1.97
CA GLY A 188 -3.46 -4.94 -1.55
C GLY A 188 -3.49 -6.43 -1.90
N SER A 189 -4.66 -7.05 -1.82
CA SER A 189 -4.88 -8.43 -2.22
C SER A 189 -4.97 -8.58 -3.74
N HIS A 190 -4.77 -9.80 -4.23
CA HIS A 190 -4.94 -10.17 -5.64
C HIS A 190 -5.76 -11.44 -5.74
N SER A 191 -6.69 -11.53 -6.69
CA SER A 191 -7.51 -12.72 -6.94
C SER A 191 -7.13 -13.34 -8.27
N LEU A 192 -6.06 -14.12 -8.31
CA LEU A 192 -5.78 -14.97 -9.48
C LEU A 192 -6.50 -16.30 -9.36
N SER A 193 -6.95 -16.81 -10.48
CA SER A 193 -7.41 -18.20 -10.60
C SER A 193 -6.24 -19.18 -10.51
N ASP A 194 -5.03 -18.74 -10.87
CA ASP A 194 -3.80 -19.50 -10.69
C ASP A 194 -3.25 -19.26 -9.27
N MET A 195 -3.56 -20.18 -8.39
CA MET A 195 -3.10 -20.23 -7.00
C MET A 195 -1.69 -20.82 -6.91
N SER A 196 -0.78 -20.49 -7.82
CA SER A 196 0.58 -20.99 -7.73
C SER A 196 1.27 -20.48 -6.46
N GLU A 197 2.02 -21.35 -5.80
CA GLU A 197 2.81 -21.00 -4.61
C GLU A 197 3.81 -19.86 -4.92
N SER A 198 4.36 -19.87 -6.11
CA SER A 198 5.26 -18.83 -6.63
C SER A 198 4.61 -17.45 -6.64
N SER A 199 3.39 -17.33 -7.17
CA SER A 199 2.66 -16.05 -7.20
C SER A 199 2.32 -15.56 -5.80
N ALA A 200 1.82 -16.44 -4.93
CA ALA A 200 1.52 -16.11 -3.54
C ALA A 200 2.77 -15.67 -2.76
N GLY A 201 3.91 -16.31 -3.03
CA GLY A 201 5.20 -15.98 -2.46
C GLY A 201 5.66 -14.56 -2.83
N GLY A 202 5.63 -14.23 -4.10
CA GLY A 202 6.03 -12.91 -4.60
C GLY A 202 5.24 -11.77 -3.97
N TRP A 203 3.92 -11.89 -3.88
CA TRP A 203 3.06 -10.90 -3.23
C TRP A 203 3.39 -10.72 -1.75
N THR A 204 3.58 -11.82 -1.04
CA THR A 204 3.94 -11.77 0.39
C THR A 204 5.31 -11.13 0.60
N VAL A 205 6.29 -11.47 -0.22
CA VAL A 205 7.64 -10.89 -0.16
C VAL A 205 7.62 -9.40 -0.42
N ILE A 206 6.90 -8.92 -1.44
CA ILE A 206 6.80 -7.49 -1.73
C ILE A 206 6.15 -6.74 -0.55
N ARG A 207 5.07 -7.26 0.03
CA ARG A 207 4.44 -6.62 1.20
C ARG A 207 5.41 -6.50 2.37
N GLU A 208 6.14 -7.56 2.69
CA GLU A 208 7.12 -7.53 3.78
C GLU A 208 8.24 -6.53 3.50
N LYS A 209 8.77 -6.50 2.27
CA LYS A 209 9.77 -5.53 1.87
C LYS A 209 9.26 -4.09 1.97
N GLN A 210 8.04 -3.81 1.49
CA GLN A 210 7.41 -2.51 1.63
C GLN A 210 7.26 -2.10 3.11
N ARG A 211 6.90 -3.02 4.00
CA ARG A 211 6.80 -2.76 5.43
C ARG A 211 8.14 -2.35 6.04
N LEU A 212 9.22 -2.98 5.62
CA LEU A 212 10.56 -2.79 6.17
C LEU A 212 11.32 -1.59 5.56
N LEU A 213 10.88 -1.05 4.42
CA LEU A 213 11.58 0.05 3.73
C LEU A 213 11.78 1.29 4.62
N GLY A 214 10.87 1.57 5.55
CA GLY A 214 11.00 2.68 6.49
C GLY A 214 12.20 2.57 7.44
N GLU A 215 12.74 1.36 7.65
CA GLU A 215 13.95 1.13 8.43
C GLU A 215 15.23 1.56 7.68
N SER A 216 15.17 1.52 6.34
CA SER A 216 16.31 1.85 5.45
C SER A 216 16.21 3.25 4.84
N ILE A 217 15.00 3.81 4.71
CA ILE A 217 14.75 5.10 4.06
C ILE A 217 14.13 6.06 5.08
N PRO A 218 14.89 7.04 5.61
CA PRO A 218 14.36 8.05 6.52
C PRO A 218 13.20 8.84 5.91
N CYS A 219 12.26 9.32 6.72
CA CYS A 219 11.08 10.08 6.29
C CYS A 219 10.22 9.32 5.24
N LEU A 220 10.18 7.99 5.34
CA LEU A 220 9.28 7.12 4.60
C LEU A 220 8.26 6.50 5.55
N ALA A 221 6.99 6.51 5.16
CA ALA A 221 5.91 5.80 5.84
C ALA A 221 5.18 4.87 4.88
N THR A 222 4.75 3.72 5.37
CA THR A 222 4.00 2.72 4.58
C THR A 222 2.57 2.63 5.08
N VAL A 223 1.59 2.70 4.17
CA VAL A 223 0.17 2.53 4.49
C VAL A 223 -0.40 1.27 3.83
N PRO A 224 -1.06 0.38 4.58
CA PRO A 224 -1.53 -0.88 4.04
C PRO A 224 -2.81 -0.76 3.21
N ALA A 225 -2.89 -1.55 2.12
CA ALA A 225 -4.09 -1.73 1.31
C ALA A 225 -4.72 -3.14 1.46
N ILE A 226 -4.25 -3.92 2.41
CA ILE A 226 -4.57 -5.36 2.53
C ILE A 226 -6.06 -5.65 2.78
N ASP A 227 -6.79 -4.74 3.39
CA ASP A 227 -8.23 -4.82 3.72
C ASP A 227 -9.11 -4.07 2.73
N CYS A 228 -8.54 -3.50 1.67
CA CYS A 228 -9.30 -2.69 0.73
C CYS A 228 -10.10 -3.57 -0.25
N PRO A 229 -11.39 -3.24 -0.48
CA PRO A 229 -12.19 -3.91 -1.51
C PRO A 229 -11.67 -3.58 -2.91
N ARG A 230 -11.94 -4.49 -3.85
CA ARG A 230 -11.50 -4.42 -5.26
C ARG A 230 -12.69 -4.57 -6.20
N ASP A 231 -12.57 -4.01 -7.40
CA ASP A 231 -13.57 -4.13 -8.47
C ASP A 231 -13.20 -5.21 -9.50
N ASP A 232 -11.93 -5.62 -9.51
CA ASP A 232 -11.42 -6.70 -10.36
C ASP A 232 -10.36 -7.54 -9.62
N LEU A 233 -9.51 -8.23 -10.37
CA LEU A 233 -8.49 -9.12 -9.82
C LEU A 233 -7.45 -8.39 -8.96
N ILE A 234 -7.17 -7.09 -9.23
CA ILE A 234 -6.02 -6.36 -8.70
C ILE A 234 -6.34 -4.92 -8.29
N HIS A 235 -7.32 -4.29 -8.95
CA HIS A 235 -7.59 -2.87 -8.76
C HIS A 235 -8.58 -2.62 -7.65
N LEU A 236 -8.23 -1.67 -6.78
CA LEU A 236 -9.09 -1.25 -5.68
C LEU A 236 -10.36 -0.60 -6.21
N SER A 237 -11.49 -0.90 -5.56
CA SER A 237 -12.75 -0.22 -5.80
C SER A 237 -12.68 1.25 -5.38
N ALA A 238 -13.68 2.06 -5.75
CA ALA A 238 -13.76 3.45 -5.31
C ALA A 238 -13.68 3.60 -3.79
N GLU A 239 -14.32 2.70 -3.03
CA GLU A 239 -14.20 2.67 -1.57
C GLU A 239 -12.76 2.35 -1.12
N GLY A 240 -12.09 1.37 -1.75
CA GLY A 240 -10.69 1.06 -1.48
C GLY A 240 -9.79 2.27 -1.75
N GLN A 241 -10.00 2.97 -2.85
CA GLN A 241 -9.26 4.17 -3.23
C GLN A 241 -9.48 5.32 -2.23
N ARG A 242 -10.71 5.50 -1.74
CA ARG A 242 -11.01 6.47 -0.67
C ARG A 242 -10.23 6.16 0.62
N ARG A 243 -10.22 4.89 1.04
CA ARG A 243 -9.47 4.45 2.23
C ARG A 243 -7.98 4.77 2.06
N ILE A 244 -7.39 4.37 0.94
CA ILE A 244 -5.97 4.60 0.67
C ILE A 244 -5.63 6.09 0.61
N GLY A 245 -6.46 6.91 -0.02
CA GLY A 245 -6.27 8.37 -0.02
C GLY A 245 -6.22 8.97 1.40
N LYS A 246 -7.19 8.61 2.24
CA LYS A 246 -7.26 9.07 3.65
C LYS A 246 -6.06 8.57 4.47
N ARG A 247 -5.70 7.30 4.35
CA ARG A 247 -4.54 6.68 5.04
C ARG A 247 -3.23 7.33 4.61
N GLY A 248 -3.06 7.54 3.29
CA GLY A 248 -1.90 8.24 2.75
C GLY A 248 -1.75 9.65 3.29
N ALA A 249 -2.86 10.38 3.38
CA ALA A 249 -2.88 11.73 3.96
C ALA A 249 -2.53 11.73 5.45
N ARG A 250 -3.05 10.77 6.23
CA ARG A 250 -2.71 10.62 7.65
C ARG A 250 -1.20 10.41 7.85
N ALA A 251 -0.61 9.50 7.09
CA ALA A 251 0.82 9.23 7.15
C ALA A 251 1.66 10.41 6.63
N MET A 252 1.23 11.09 5.56
CA MET A 252 1.91 12.28 5.05
C MET A 252 1.87 13.43 6.05
N ALA A 253 0.72 13.67 6.69
CA ALA A 253 0.58 14.68 7.73
C ALA A 253 1.52 14.39 8.91
N TYR A 254 1.64 13.14 9.35
CA TYR A 254 2.61 12.72 10.36
C TYR A 254 4.04 13.08 9.96
N LEU A 255 4.46 12.69 8.75
CA LEU A 255 5.82 13.00 8.25
C LEU A 255 6.08 14.51 8.10
N CYS A 256 5.03 15.30 7.89
CA CYS A 256 5.09 16.77 7.85
C CYS A 256 5.02 17.42 9.24
N GLY A 257 4.99 16.64 10.34
CA GLY A 257 5.01 17.14 11.71
C GLY A 257 3.65 17.52 12.29
N TYR A 258 2.54 17.16 11.64
CA TYR A 258 1.20 17.34 12.21
C TYR A 258 0.90 16.24 13.24
N LYS A 259 0.03 16.58 14.20
CA LYS A 259 -0.36 15.66 15.29
C LYS A 259 -1.29 14.57 14.74
N THR A 260 -0.70 13.48 14.25
CA THR A 260 -1.38 12.28 13.77
C THR A 260 -0.44 11.08 13.89
N PHE A 261 -0.81 9.91 13.41
CA PHE A 261 -0.04 8.68 13.53
C PHE A 261 0.28 8.07 12.15
N PRO A 262 1.45 7.44 11.96
CA PRO A 262 1.71 6.58 10.82
C PRO A 262 0.84 5.29 10.90
N ALA A 263 1.13 4.29 10.06
CA ALA A 263 0.49 2.99 10.21
C ALA A 263 0.93 2.28 11.51
N PRO A 264 0.09 1.37 12.06
CA PRO A 264 0.46 0.54 13.20
C PRO A 264 1.76 -0.22 12.95
N GLU A 265 2.58 -0.33 13.98
CA GLU A 265 3.83 -1.10 13.97
C GLU A 265 3.86 -2.08 15.13
N ILE A 266 4.45 -3.25 14.90
CA ILE A 266 4.69 -4.22 15.98
C ILE A 266 5.69 -3.62 16.97
N GLU A 267 5.26 -3.41 18.21
CA GLU A 267 6.12 -2.96 19.31
C GLU A 267 6.82 -4.14 19.98
N SER A 268 6.06 -5.19 20.29
CA SER A 268 6.59 -6.39 20.92
C SER A 268 5.76 -7.63 20.60
N ILE A 269 6.40 -8.78 20.73
CA ILE A 269 5.74 -10.10 20.70
C ILE A 269 6.19 -10.86 21.93
N SER A 270 5.22 -11.35 22.72
CA SER A 270 5.48 -12.24 23.85
C SER A 270 4.64 -13.51 23.74
N ILE A 271 5.05 -14.54 24.48
CA ILE A 271 4.37 -15.84 24.53
C ILE A 271 4.14 -16.19 25.99
N GLU A 272 2.88 -16.38 26.34
CA GLU A 272 2.45 -16.64 27.72
C GLU A 272 1.62 -17.91 27.77
N PRO A 273 1.67 -18.67 28.91
CA PRO A 273 0.75 -19.78 29.12
C PRO A 273 -0.71 -19.30 29.08
N ASP A 274 -1.60 -20.08 28.47
CA ASP A 274 -3.03 -19.79 28.54
C ASP A 274 -3.54 -19.97 29.98
N PRO A 275 -4.20 -18.98 30.57
CA PRO A 275 -4.62 -19.05 31.97
C PRO A 275 -5.73 -20.08 32.24
N VAL A 276 -6.38 -20.58 31.21
CA VAL A 276 -7.55 -21.49 31.34
C VAL A 276 -7.22 -22.89 30.80
N ARG A 277 -6.36 -23.00 29.78
CA ARG A 277 -6.05 -24.25 29.09
C ARG A 277 -4.63 -24.70 29.37
N TYR A 278 -4.47 -25.71 30.19
CA TYR A 278 -3.23 -26.14 30.87
C TYR A 278 -2.00 -26.42 29.99
N PHE A 279 -2.14 -26.65 28.69
CA PHE A 279 -1.02 -26.90 27.76
C PHE A 279 -1.00 -25.95 26.58
N TRP A 280 -1.84 -24.93 26.57
CA TRP A 280 -1.94 -23.98 25.50
C TRP A 280 -1.14 -22.71 25.80
N TYR A 281 -0.84 -21.97 24.77
CA TYR A 281 -0.13 -20.70 24.85
C TYR A 281 -0.84 -19.62 24.06
N ASN A 282 -0.71 -18.39 24.53
CA ASN A 282 -1.11 -17.19 23.85
C ASN A 282 0.13 -16.50 23.29
N ILE A 283 0.07 -16.13 22.00
CA ILE A 283 1.03 -15.20 21.38
C ILE A 283 0.39 -13.84 21.47
N LEU A 284 1.04 -12.91 22.18
CA LEU A 284 0.59 -11.54 22.30
C LEU A 284 1.41 -10.68 21.34
N VAL A 285 0.73 -10.01 20.42
CA VAL A 285 1.34 -9.06 19.49
C VAL A 285 0.86 -7.68 19.84
N ARG A 286 1.74 -6.88 20.43
CA ARG A 286 1.46 -5.50 20.83
C ARG A 286 1.87 -4.54 19.71
N TYR A 287 1.03 -3.54 19.48
CA TYR A 287 1.23 -2.54 18.45
C TYR A 287 1.39 -1.14 19.06
N ARG A 288 2.17 -0.30 18.40
CA ARG A 288 2.29 1.14 18.64
C ARG A 288 1.75 1.93 17.44
N ASN A 289 1.70 3.25 17.56
CA ASN A 289 1.23 4.18 16.52
C ASN A 289 -0.27 4.02 16.19
N LEU A 290 -1.06 3.62 17.15
CA LEU A 290 -2.50 3.46 17.00
C LEU A 290 -3.24 4.78 17.24
N ASP A 291 -4.27 5.04 16.46
CA ASP A 291 -5.28 6.05 16.76
C ASP A 291 -6.50 5.36 17.41
N GLY A 292 -6.48 5.29 18.73
CA GLY A 292 -7.44 4.51 19.52
C GLY A 292 -7.13 3.00 19.55
N ASP A 293 -8.06 2.22 20.08
CA ASP A 293 -7.90 0.79 20.27
C ASP A 293 -8.03 0.00 18.96
N LEU A 294 -7.41 -1.18 18.93
CA LEU A 294 -7.59 -2.15 17.86
C LEU A 294 -9.04 -2.63 17.80
N LYS A 295 -9.57 -2.74 16.58
CA LYS A 295 -10.90 -3.27 16.30
C LYS A 295 -10.90 -4.16 15.07
N ALA A 296 -11.88 -5.01 14.92
CA ALA A 296 -12.06 -5.86 13.74
C ALA A 296 -13.33 -5.47 12.98
N TYR A 297 -13.30 -5.62 11.66
CA TYR A 297 -14.53 -5.62 10.87
C TYR A 297 -15.24 -6.97 11.06
N GLY A 298 -16.48 -6.94 11.53
CA GLY A 298 -17.23 -8.14 11.92
C GLY A 298 -16.82 -8.70 13.28
N ASP A 299 -17.35 -9.87 13.62
CA ASP A 299 -17.24 -10.44 14.97
C ASP A 299 -15.92 -11.15 15.27
N ASN A 300 -15.13 -11.46 14.23
CA ASN A 300 -13.90 -12.25 14.36
C ASN A 300 -12.68 -11.52 13.77
N PRO A 301 -11.65 -11.24 14.55
CA PRO A 301 -10.36 -10.78 14.03
C PRO A 301 -9.71 -11.85 13.15
N MET A 302 -9.31 -11.47 11.92
CA MET A 302 -8.73 -12.38 10.93
C MET A 302 -7.46 -11.80 10.32
N GLY A 303 -6.63 -12.69 9.74
CA GLY A 303 -5.45 -12.33 8.96
C GLY A 303 -4.16 -13.01 9.44
N PHE A 304 -4.13 -13.53 10.67
CA PHE A 304 -2.96 -14.25 11.19
C PHE A 304 -2.89 -15.69 10.70
N SER A 305 -1.67 -16.16 10.52
CA SER A 305 -1.35 -17.55 10.20
C SER A 305 -0.09 -17.98 10.96
N ILE A 306 0.00 -19.28 11.29
CA ILE A 306 1.17 -19.91 11.92
C ILE A 306 1.61 -21.06 11.03
N THR A 307 2.92 -21.15 10.75
CA THR A 307 3.49 -22.26 9.97
C THR A 307 4.68 -22.88 10.69
N ALA A 308 4.92 -24.18 10.46
CA ALA A 308 6.06 -24.89 11.00
C ALA A 308 7.26 -24.81 10.05
N GLY A 309 8.46 -24.71 10.60
CA GLY A 309 9.71 -24.78 9.83
C GLY A 309 9.75 -23.77 8.69
N ASN A 310 9.92 -24.26 7.46
CA ASN A 310 9.95 -23.45 6.24
C ASN A 310 8.62 -23.44 5.47
N ASP A 311 7.56 -24.05 6.03
CA ASP A 311 6.25 -24.07 5.41
C ASP A 311 5.71 -22.65 5.19
N THR A 312 4.91 -22.50 4.14
CA THR A 312 4.23 -21.25 3.82
C THR A 312 2.74 -21.34 4.17
N PRO A 313 2.09 -20.23 4.56
CA PRO A 313 0.67 -20.23 4.95
C PRO A 313 -0.29 -20.41 3.76
N TYR A 314 0.22 -20.43 2.52
CA TYR A 314 -0.61 -20.52 1.31
C TYR A 314 -1.31 -21.87 1.18
N MET A 315 -0.75 -22.91 1.79
CA MET A 315 -1.28 -24.29 1.73
C MET A 315 -2.12 -24.69 2.93
N SER A 316 -2.00 -23.99 4.07
CA SER A 316 -2.78 -24.28 5.29
C SER A 316 -2.75 -23.14 6.29
N PRO A 317 -3.56 -22.08 6.09
CA PRO A 317 -3.43 -20.81 6.83
C PRO A 317 -3.81 -20.86 8.32
N TYR A 318 -4.52 -21.88 8.80
CA TYR A 318 -5.11 -21.89 10.15
C TYR A 318 -4.59 -23.00 11.07
N ARG A 319 -3.45 -23.62 10.79
CA ARG A 319 -2.90 -24.61 11.70
C ARG A 319 -2.48 -23.99 13.02
N GLY A 320 -3.02 -24.49 14.13
CA GLY A 320 -2.60 -24.15 15.49
C GLY A 320 -3.16 -22.84 16.04
N ILE A 321 -4.02 -22.11 15.35
CA ILE A 321 -4.75 -20.94 15.88
C ILE A 321 -6.15 -21.40 16.31
N ALA A 322 -6.45 -21.29 17.61
CA ALA A 322 -7.74 -21.64 18.16
C ALA A 322 -8.68 -20.40 18.26
N ASN A 323 -8.13 -19.23 18.55
CA ASN A 323 -8.89 -17.98 18.67
C ASN A 323 -7.97 -16.76 18.55
N ILE A 324 -8.55 -15.63 18.16
CA ILE A 324 -7.90 -14.32 18.16
C ILE A 324 -8.79 -13.34 18.87
N THR A 325 -8.25 -12.59 19.83
CA THR A 325 -8.95 -11.52 20.54
C THR A 325 -8.15 -10.23 20.53
N LEU A 326 -8.84 -9.09 20.65
CA LEU A 326 -8.24 -7.76 20.66
C LEU A 326 -8.49 -7.10 22.03
N HIS A 327 -7.45 -6.51 22.61
CA HIS A 327 -7.52 -5.76 23.86
C HIS A 327 -6.62 -4.53 23.81
N GLY A 328 -7.22 -3.35 23.62
CA GLY A 328 -6.51 -2.10 23.49
C GLY A 328 -5.55 -2.13 22.30
N ASP A 329 -4.25 -2.13 22.57
CA ASP A 329 -3.16 -2.16 21.59
C ASP A 329 -2.65 -3.58 21.26
N THR A 330 -3.28 -4.62 21.80
CA THR A 330 -2.73 -5.98 21.77
C THR A 330 -3.66 -6.97 21.07
N VAL A 331 -3.10 -7.73 20.12
CA VAL A 331 -3.73 -8.92 19.55
C VAL A 331 -3.26 -10.13 20.32
N THR A 332 -4.21 -10.89 20.88
CA THR A 332 -3.94 -12.17 21.56
C THR A 332 -4.34 -13.33 20.66
N ILE A 333 -3.37 -14.14 20.26
CA ILE A 333 -3.56 -15.34 19.43
C ILE A 333 -3.43 -16.56 20.31
N ARG A 334 -4.54 -17.22 20.60
CA ARG A 334 -4.56 -18.49 21.35
C ARG A 334 -4.16 -19.63 20.44
N THR A 335 -3.20 -20.45 20.89
CA THR A 335 -2.71 -21.59 20.12
C THR A 335 -2.82 -22.90 20.89
N GLU A 336 -2.99 -24.00 20.16
CA GLU A 336 -2.92 -25.36 20.70
C GLU A 336 -1.48 -25.91 20.72
N LEU A 337 -0.50 -25.08 20.32
CA LEU A 337 0.89 -25.48 20.24
C LEU A 337 1.57 -25.43 21.60
N THR A 338 2.41 -26.41 21.87
CA THR A 338 3.29 -26.40 23.06
C THR A 338 4.40 -25.36 22.92
N LYS A 339 5.03 -24.98 24.06
CA LYS A 339 6.18 -24.06 24.06
C LYS A 339 7.33 -24.55 23.16
N GLU A 340 7.55 -25.85 23.10
CA GLU A 340 8.56 -26.46 22.24
C GLU A 340 8.22 -26.33 20.74
N GLN A 341 6.97 -26.59 20.39
CA GLN A 341 6.49 -26.41 19.02
C GLN A 341 6.56 -24.95 18.58
N LEU A 342 6.22 -23.99 19.46
CA LEU A 342 6.30 -22.55 19.19
C LEU A 342 7.71 -22.07 18.86
N ARG A 343 8.79 -22.76 19.30
CA ARG A 343 10.17 -22.44 18.91
C ARG A 343 10.45 -22.64 17.43
N ASN A 344 9.71 -23.52 16.76
CA ASN A 344 9.93 -23.89 15.36
C ASN A 344 8.88 -23.31 14.41
N VAL A 345 8.07 -22.34 14.87
CA VAL A 345 7.02 -21.75 14.03
C VAL A 345 7.32 -20.32 13.63
N ARG A 346 6.65 -19.90 12.58
CA ARG A 346 6.66 -18.55 12.02
C ARG A 346 5.26 -17.97 12.07
N LEU A 347 5.17 -16.72 12.48
CA LEU A 347 3.94 -15.94 12.51
C LEU A 347 3.86 -15.07 11.25
N TRP A 348 2.66 -14.97 10.72
CA TRP A 348 2.33 -14.18 9.53
C TRP A 348 1.05 -13.39 9.75
N TYR A 349 0.91 -12.26 9.08
CA TYR A 349 -0.33 -11.53 8.92
C TYR A 349 -0.48 -11.10 7.46
N GLY A 350 -1.63 -11.38 6.85
CA GLY A 350 -1.90 -10.99 5.47
C GLY A 350 -1.05 -11.71 4.43
N ALA A 351 -0.63 -12.95 4.68
CA ALA A 351 0.17 -13.73 3.74
C ALA A 351 -0.66 -14.30 2.57
N GLY A 352 -0.02 -14.45 1.40
CA GLY A 352 -0.67 -14.99 0.20
C GLY A 352 -1.33 -13.93 -0.68
N LEU A 353 -1.99 -14.37 -1.73
CA LEU A 353 -2.63 -13.48 -2.72
C LEU A 353 -3.91 -12.85 -2.18
N SER A 354 -4.85 -13.66 -1.74
CA SER A 354 -6.19 -13.25 -1.34
C SER A 354 -6.43 -13.56 0.13
N CYS A 355 -5.77 -12.80 1.01
CA CYS A 355 -5.94 -12.91 2.44
C CYS A 355 -7.07 -12.01 2.95
N VAL A 356 -7.81 -12.48 3.93
CA VAL A 356 -8.83 -11.70 4.63
C VAL A 356 -8.20 -11.13 5.89
N CYS A 357 -8.01 -9.81 5.93
CA CYS A 357 -7.47 -9.08 7.06
C CYS A 357 -8.53 -8.10 7.57
N THR A 358 -8.91 -8.22 8.83
CA THR A 358 -10.05 -7.44 9.37
C THR A 358 -9.67 -6.48 10.48
N ILE A 359 -8.40 -6.45 10.92
CA ILE A 359 -7.97 -5.69 12.09
C ILE A 359 -7.47 -4.31 11.69
N THR A 360 -8.02 -3.28 12.31
CA THR A 360 -7.64 -1.87 12.15
C THR A 360 -7.49 -1.19 13.50
N ASP A 361 -6.87 0.00 13.52
CA ASP A 361 -6.98 0.92 14.64
C ASP A 361 -8.33 1.67 14.65
N GLY A 362 -8.49 2.58 15.58
CA GLY A 362 -9.71 3.37 15.78
C GLY A 362 -10.10 4.26 14.60
N ASP A 363 -9.14 4.78 13.84
CA ASP A 363 -9.36 5.61 12.63
C ASP A 363 -9.41 4.78 11.33
N GLY A 364 -9.35 3.44 11.43
CA GLY A 364 -9.47 2.54 10.27
C GLY A 364 -8.19 2.32 9.48
N MET A 365 -7.02 2.55 10.08
CA MET A 365 -5.74 2.13 9.54
C MET A 365 -5.52 0.65 9.85
N PRO A 366 -5.39 -0.25 8.86
CA PRO A 366 -5.23 -1.67 9.14
C PRO A 366 -3.82 -1.98 9.62
N LEU A 367 -3.67 -3.13 10.26
CA LEU A 367 -2.35 -3.69 10.52
C LEU A 367 -1.65 -3.96 9.18
N PRO A 368 -0.36 -3.59 9.04
CA PRO A 368 0.44 -3.96 7.88
C PRO A 368 0.58 -5.49 7.78
N ALA A 369 0.52 -6.02 6.56
CA ALA A 369 0.89 -7.40 6.32
C ALA A 369 2.37 -7.62 6.64
N PHE A 370 2.69 -8.76 7.24
CA PHE A 370 4.06 -9.10 7.61
C PHE A 370 4.32 -10.62 7.60
N GLY A 371 5.58 -10.98 7.58
CA GLY A 371 6.07 -12.33 7.77
C GLY A 371 7.01 -12.82 6.66
N PRO A 372 7.79 -13.86 7.00
CA PRO A 372 7.74 -14.67 8.23
C PRO A 372 8.43 -14.02 9.45
N LEU A 373 7.78 -14.01 10.60
CA LEU A 373 8.43 -13.70 11.88
C LEU A 373 8.68 -15.01 12.65
N LYS A 374 9.94 -15.33 12.93
CA LYS A 374 10.30 -16.48 13.75
C LYS A 374 9.98 -16.22 15.21
N LEU A 375 9.20 -17.08 15.84
CA LEU A 375 8.85 -16.93 17.26
C LEU A 375 9.98 -17.34 18.20
N SER A 376 10.93 -18.20 17.77
CA SER A 376 12.16 -18.49 18.52
C SER A 376 12.88 -17.24 18.99
N ASP A 377 13.05 -16.28 18.07
CA ASP A 377 13.82 -15.05 18.30
C ASP A 377 13.19 -14.17 19.39
N ARG A 378 11.94 -14.43 19.74
CA ARG A 378 11.15 -13.68 20.76
C ARG A 378 11.03 -14.43 22.08
N LEU A 379 11.09 -15.78 22.06
CA LEU A 379 11.09 -16.61 23.26
C LEU A 379 12.39 -16.45 24.07
N ASP A 380 13.50 -16.24 23.40
CA ASP A 380 14.81 -16.14 24.04
C ASP A 380 15.06 -14.73 24.61
N ALA A 381 14.45 -13.70 24.03
CA ALA A 381 14.50 -12.32 24.53
C ALA A 381 13.71 -12.10 25.85
N ALA A 382 12.71 -12.91 26.13
CA ALA A 382 11.92 -12.85 27.36
C ALA A 382 12.56 -13.56 28.56
N ASN A 383 13.66 -14.29 28.33
CA ASN A 383 14.40 -15.00 29.40
C ASN A 383 15.73 -14.29 29.79
N ASN A 384 16.07 -13.16 29.18
CA ASN A 384 17.16 -12.26 29.53
C ASN A 384 16.62 -10.94 30.10
#